data_2d8abdbbeb76915670f4693eccc57404
#
_entry.id   2d8abdbbeb76915670f4693eccc57404
#
_cell.length_a   1.000
_cell.length_b   1.000
_cell.length_c   1.000
_cell.angle_alpha   90.00
_cell.angle_beta   90.00
_cell.angle_gamma   90.00
#
_symmetry.space_group_name_H-M   'P 1'
#
loop_
_entity.id
_entity.type
_entity.pdbx_description
1 polymer ?
#
loop_
_entity_poly.entity_id
_entity_poly.type
_entity_poly.pdbx_seq_one_letter_code
_entity_poly.pdbx_strand_id
1 'polypeptide(L)'
;MKLKNILAATTLALAASAYAQPQYVTIENPQIDLNKLNVDKEGYYVLFDGTSLDGWRGYCKNYIPSKWNIKDGSLHFDGRTSNGEGGDIIFAHKFKNFVFEIEWKISEGGNSGIFYLGKETATINNDAPKTKETKADNLTITQTIDNRGKLNYQPIYISCPECQVLDNERHPDAKLGKTLGIRQSTSLYDMIIAKPQNANPAGQWNKVKIVAKNGKVTHYQNGVKVLSYTLG
;
A
#
# COMPACT_ATOMS: atom_id res chain seq x y z
N MET A 1 -2.65 -50.32 -62.11
CA MET A 1 -1.65 -49.42 -61.54
C MET A 1 -2.34 -48.56 -60.46
N LYS A 2 -2.13 -48.86 -59.14
CA LYS A 2 -2.80 -48.16 -58.03
C LYS A 2 -1.82 -47.17 -57.41
N LEU A 3 -2.13 -45.88 -57.49
CA LEU A 3 -1.41 -44.82 -56.76
C LEU A 3 -1.89 -44.78 -55.31
N LYS A 4 -0.97 -44.87 -54.35
CA LYS A 4 -1.22 -44.58 -52.94
C LYS A 4 -0.84 -43.14 -52.68
N ASN A 5 -1.81 -42.33 -52.24
CA ASN A 5 -1.57 -40.99 -51.72
C ASN A 5 -1.05 -41.12 -50.30
N ILE A 6 0.19 -40.64 -50.06
CA ILE A 6 0.74 -40.49 -48.73
C ILE A 6 0.44 -39.02 -48.30
N LEU A 7 -0.48 -38.86 -47.35
CA LEU A 7 -0.72 -37.60 -46.68
C LEU A 7 0.33 -37.43 -45.60
N ALA A 8 1.28 -36.53 -45.79
CA ALA A 8 2.20 -36.13 -44.75
C ALA A 8 1.50 -35.10 -43.85
N ALA A 9 1.15 -35.52 -42.62
CA ALA A 9 0.67 -34.60 -41.58
C ALA A 9 1.87 -33.91 -40.96
N THR A 10 2.08 -32.61 -41.34
CA THR A 10 3.01 -31.75 -40.65
C THR A 10 2.35 -31.25 -39.37
N THR A 11 2.71 -31.83 -38.24
CA THR A 11 2.38 -31.28 -36.90
C THR A 11 3.19 -30.04 -36.67
N LEU A 12 2.54 -28.87 -36.75
CA LEU A 12 3.11 -27.61 -36.32
C LEU A 12 3.10 -27.59 -34.78
N ALA A 13 4.25 -27.84 -34.16
CA ALA A 13 4.43 -27.67 -32.72
C ALA A 13 4.50 -26.16 -32.48
N LEU A 14 3.40 -25.56 -32.01
CA LEU A 14 3.40 -24.24 -31.40
C LEU A 14 4.17 -24.34 -30.08
N ALA A 15 5.43 -23.89 -30.08
CA ALA A 15 6.15 -23.61 -28.86
C ALA A 15 5.48 -22.41 -28.19
N ALA A 16 4.53 -22.66 -27.30
CA ALA A 16 4.07 -21.66 -26.36
C ALA A 16 5.26 -21.34 -25.44
N SER A 17 5.89 -20.19 -25.67
CA SER A 17 6.82 -19.63 -24.68
C SER A 17 6.00 -19.32 -23.43
N ALA A 18 6.04 -20.23 -22.48
CA ALA A 18 5.50 -19.99 -21.14
C ALA A 18 6.35 -18.88 -20.53
N TYR A 19 5.88 -17.63 -20.61
CA TYR A 19 6.43 -16.57 -19.79
C TYR A 19 6.26 -17.01 -18.33
N ALA A 20 7.36 -17.32 -17.68
CA ALA A 20 7.36 -17.63 -16.26
C ALA A 20 6.72 -16.44 -15.54
N GLN A 21 5.64 -16.69 -14.80
CA GLN A 21 5.00 -15.65 -13.99
C GLN A 21 6.02 -15.11 -12.98
N PRO A 22 6.06 -13.79 -12.75
CA PRO A 22 7.00 -13.23 -11.80
C PRO A 22 6.78 -13.87 -10.43
N GLN A 23 7.87 -14.35 -9.83
CA GLN A 23 7.83 -14.95 -8.51
C GLN A 23 7.81 -13.81 -7.46
N TYR A 24 6.67 -13.64 -6.79
CA TYR A 24 6.53 -12.71 -5.69
C TYR A 24 7.08 -13.32 -4.40
N VAL A 25 7.83 -12.51 -3.66
CA VAL A 25 8.32 -12.84 -2.33
C VAL A 25 7.84 -11.78 -1.34
N THR A 26 7.47 -12.22 -0.13
CA THR A 26 7.14 -11.30 0.97
C THR A 26 8.41 -10.99 1.74
N ILE A 27 8.63 -9.72 2.03
CA ILE A 27 9.73 -9.21 2.83
C ILE A 27 9.29 -9.17 4.29
N GLU A 28 9.98 -9.90 5.15
CA GLU A 28 9.73 -9.86 6.59
C GLU A 28 10.73 -8.91 7.25
N ASN A 29 10.22 -7.83 7.80
CA ASN A 29 11.01 -6.85 8.56
C ASN A 29 10.74 -6.96 10.06
N PRO A 30 11.70 -6.55 10.91
CA PRO A 30 11.48 -6.48 12.36
C PRO A 30 10.25 -5.65 12.69
N GLN A 31 9.46 -6.13 13.64
CA GLN A 31 8.28 -5.44 14.13
C GLN A 31 8.57 -4.74 15.46
N ILE A 32 7.95 -3.59 15.66
CA ILE A 32 7.99 -2.89 16.94
C ILE A 32 7.24 -3.71 18.00
N ASP A 33 7.74 -3.66 19.22
CA ASP A 33 7.06 -4.24 20.40
C ASP A 33 5.95 -3.30 20.86
N LEU A 34 4.70 -3.73 20.73
CA LEU A 34 3.53 -2.93 21.10
C LEU A 34 3.51 -2.59 22.62
N ASN A 35 4.15 -3.39 23.46
CA ASN A 35 4.23 -3.09 24.90
C ASN A 35 5.03 -1.81 25.21
N LYS A 36 5.77 -1.29 24.24
CA LYS A 36 6.50 -0.02 24.36
C LYS A 36 5.68 1.20 23.94
N LEU A 37 4.49 1.00 23.42
CA LEU A 37 3.61 2.09 23.01
C LEU A 37 2.74 2.56 24.18
N ASN A 38 2.46 3.86 24.16
CA ASN A 38 1.44 4.42 25.04
C ASN A 38 0.06 3.89 24.62
N VAL A 39 -0.81 3.69 25.62
CA VAL A 39 -2.21 3.33 25.42
C VAL A 39 -3.05 4.51 25.89
N ASP A 40 -3.99 4.94 25.09
CA ASP A 40 -4.89 6.03 25.47
C ASP A 40 -6.00 5.57 26.42
N LYS A 41 -6.82 6.51 26.89
CA LYS A 41 -7.92 6.24 27.84
C LYS A 41 -9.02 5.34 27.27
N GLU A 42 -9.07 5.16 25.94
CA GLU A 42 -10.04 4.33 25.23
C GLU A 42 -9.48 2.94 24.90
N GLY A 43 -8.21 2.69 25.25
CA GLY A 43 -7.51 1.41 25.06
C GLY A 43 -6.84 1.27 23.70
N TYR A 44 -6.67 2.34 22.93
CA TYR A 44 -5.93 2.32 21.67
C TYR A 44 -4.42 2.48 21.90
N TYR A 45 -3.62 1.71 21.19
CA TYR A 45 -2.20 2.01 21.04
C TYR A 45 -2.02 3.32 20.26
N VAL A 46 -1.25 4.23 20.83
CA VAL A 46 -0.92 5.50 20.20
C VAL A 46 0.23 5.27 19.22
N LEU A 47 -0.08 5.20 17.93
CA LEU A 47 0.90 4.94 16.87
C LEU A 47 1.69 6.20 16.47
N PHE A 48 1.16 7.38 16.77
CA PHE A 48 1.80 8.68 16.56
C PHE A 48 1.28 9.67 17.60
N ASP A 49 2.20 10.27 18.33
CA ASP A 49 1.90 11.17 19.47
C ASP A 49 2.08 12.66 19.13
N GLY A 50 2.39 12.98 17.88
CA GLY A 50 2.65 14.35 17.44
C GLY A 50 4.09 14.81 17.62
N THR A 51 4.96 14.01 18.25
CA THR A 51 6.33 14.43 18.62
C THR A 51 7.44 13.53 18.07
N SER A 52 7.16 12.27 17.79
CA SER A 52 8.14 11.28 17.32
C SER A 52 7.60 10.47 16.13
N LEU A 53 8.52 10.04 15.27
CA LEU A 53 8.27 9.06 14.20
C LEU A 53 8.69 7.63 14.62
N ASP A 54 8.90 7.41 15.91
CA ASP A 54 9.27 6.10 16.42
C ASP A 54 8.22 5.06 16.05
N GLY A 55 8.68 3.92 15.56
CA GLY A 55 7.79 2.87 15.04
C GLY A 55 7.36 3.06 13.59
N TRP A 56 7.69 4.17 12.95
CA TRP A 56 7.44 4.41 11.54
C TRP A 56 8.69 4.24 10.70
N ARG A 57 8.53 3.84 9.46
CA ARG A 57 9.60 3.76 8.46
C ARG A 57 9.03 3.82 7.05
N GLY A 58 9.87 4.03 6.06
CA GLY A 58 9.46 3.92 4.66
C GLY A 58 9.06 2.47 4.31
N TYR A 59 8.11 2.33 3.40
CA TYR A 59 7.76 1.04 2.80
C TYR A 59 8.99 0.43 2.11
N CYS A 60 9.32 -0.80 2.45
CA CYS A 60 10.56 -1.49 2.02
C CYS A 60 11.86 -0.75 2.38
N LYS A 61 11.85 0.05 3.46
CA LYS A 61 13.00 0.82 3.97
C LYS A 61 13.11 0.67 5.48
N ASN A 62 14.29 0.99 6.03
CA ASN A 62 14.54 1.04 7.48
C ASN A 62 14.68 2.46 8.02
N TYR A 63 14.36 3.46 7.21
CA TYR A 63 14.40 4.89 7.52
C TYR A 63 13.12 5.57 7.03
N ILE A 64 12.89 6.79 7.50
CA ILE A 64 11.81 7.65 7.02
C ILE A 64 12.29 8.43 5.78
N PRO A 65 11.56 8.37 4.63
CA PRO A 65 11.87 9.23 3.49
C PRO A 65 11.78 10.70 3.85
N SER A 66 12.70 11.52 3.37
CA SER A 66 12.95 12.89 3.86
C SER A 66 11.82 13.88 3.62
N LYS A 67 10.85 13.58 2.75
CA LYS A 67 9.63 14.39 2.58
C LYS A 67 8.60 14.22 3.69
N TRP A 68 8.77 13.20 4.55
CA TRP A 68 7.95 13.02 5.73
C TRP A 68 8.62 13.69 6.94
N ASN A 69 7.87 14.52 7.63
CA ASN A 69 8.33 15.23 8.82
C ASN A 69 7.17 15.48 9.80
N ILE A 70 7.49 15.97 10.97
CA ILE A 70 6.48 16.41 11.94
C ILE A 70 6.34 17.93 11.80
N LYS A 71 5.11 18.36 11.56
CA LYS A 71 4.78 19.78 11.47
C LYS A 71 3.47 20.05 12.22
N ASP A 72 3.51 20.99 13.13
CA ASP A 72 2.37 21.39 13.97
C ASP A 72 1.70 20.16 14.65
N GLY A 73 2.51 19.24 15.20
CA GLY A 73 2.05 18.03 15.85
C GLY A 73 1.41 17.00 14.90
N SER A 74 1.58 17.16 13.61
CA SER A 74 1.03 16.28 12.59
C SER A 74 2.12 15.59 11.78
N LEU A 75 1.87 14.37 11.37
CA LEU A 75 2.68 13.65 10.39
C LEU A 75 2.43 14.28 9.02
N HIS A 76 3.42 15.01 8.51
CA HIS A 76 3.30 15.84 7.32
C HIS A 76 4.15 15.32 6.16
N PHE A 77 3.54 15.23 4.98
CA PHE A 77 4.23 14.93 3.72
C PHE A 77 4.40 16.21 2.89
N ASP A 78 5.64 16.59 2.59
CA ASP A 78 5.93 17.71 1.71
C ASP A 78 5.93 17.28 0.23
N GLY A 79 4.74 17.24 -0.35
CA GLY A 79 4.54 16.86 -1.76
C GLY A 79 4.88 17.99 -2.76
N ARG A 80 5.10 19.22 -2.28
CA ARG A 80 5.29 20.40 -3.17
C ARG A 80 6.74 20.63 -3.55
N THR A 81 7.69 20.16 -2.76
CA THR A 81 9.11 20.32 -3.06
C THR A 81 9.58 19.30 -4.07
N SER A 82 10.44 19.73 -5.00
CA SER A 82 11.15 18.82 -5.91
C SER A 82 12.26 18.05 -5.21
N ASN A 83 12.79 18.60 -4.11
CA ASN A 83 13.89 18.02 -3.35
C ASN A 83 13.41 17.02 -2.29
N GLY A 84 14.23 16.02 -2.00
CA GLY A 84 13.94 15.02 -1.00
C GLY A 84 13.28 13.76 -1.55
N GLU A 85 13.38 12.69 -0.78
CA GLU A 85 12.83 11.39 -1.09
C GLU A 85 11.39 11.30 -0.61
N GLY A 86 10.47 10.91 -1.51
CA GLY A 86 9.09 10.59 -1.21
C GLY A 86 8.87 9.10 -1.01
N GLY A 87 7.61 8.71 -1.14
CA GLY A 87 7.15 7.32 -1.03
C GLY A 87 6.31 7.07 0.21
N ASP A 88 5.79 5.86 0.30
CA ASP A 88 4.89 5.47 1.37
C ASP A 88 5.66 5.23 2.67
N ILE A 89 5.00 5.50 3.79
CA ILE A 89 5.48 5.12 5.13
C ILE A 89 4.55 4.09 5.73
N ILE A 90 5.10 3.26 6.59
CA ILE A 90 4.35 2.23 7.30
C ILE A 90 4.66 2.28 8.79
N PHE A 91 3.70 1.89 9.61
CA PHE A 91 3.95 1.55 10.99
C PHE A 91 4.55 0.14 11.06
N ALA A 92 5.66 -0.02 11.76
CA ALA A 92 6.46 -1.25 11.74
C ALA A 92 5.86 -2.37 12.62
N HIS A 93 4.55 -2.63 12.49
CA HIS A 93 3.86 -3.75 13.11
C HIS A 93 2.70 -4.21 12.24
N LYS A 94 2.47 -5.53 12.19
CA LYS A 94 1.40 -6.14 11.40
C LYS A 94 0.20 -6.46 12.29
N PHE A 95 -0.96 -5.94 11.91
CA PHE A 95 -2.23 -6.20 12.59
C PHE A 95 -3.14 -7.07 11.69
N LYS A 96 -3.77 -8.09 12.27
CA LYS A 96 -4.74 -8.94 11.56
C LYS A 96 -6.18 -8.50 11.81
N ASN A 97 -6.53 -8.30 13.09
CA ASN A 97 -7.81 -7.76 13.50
C ASN A 97 -7.55 -6.47 14.26
N PHE A 98 -8.20 -5.38 13.87
CA PHE A 98 -7.93 -4.07 14.46
C PHE A 98 -9.10 -3.12 14.28
N VAL A 99 -9.12 -2.10 15.14
CA VAL A 99 -9.80 -0.84 14.90
C VAL A 99 -8.71 0.21 14.76
N PHE A 100 -8.66 0.89 13.63
CA PHE A 100 -7.70 1.94 13.34
C PHE A 100 -8.43 3.27 13.16
N GLU A 101 -8.00 4.29 13.86
CA GLU A 101 -8.49 5.65 13.73
C GLU A 101 -7.36 6.59 13.34
N ILE A 102 -7.64 7.47 12.41
CA ILE A 102 -6.70 8.49 11.93
C ILE A 102 -7.46 9.75 11.52
N GLU A 103 -6.87 10.88 11.85
CA GLU A 103 -7.31 12.17 11.30
C GLU A 103 -6.38 12.56 10.17
N TRP A 104 -6.95 13.06 9.09
CA TRP A 104 -6.20 13.50 7.93
C TRP A 104 -6.69 14.83 7.39
N LYS A 105 -5.78 15.57 6.79
CA LYS A 105 -6.05 16.84 6.12
C LYS A 105 -5.26 16.86 4.81
N ILE A 106 -5.95 17.11 3.70
CA ILE A 106 -5.34 17.14 2.37
C ILE A 106 -5.29 18.57 1.84
N SER A 107 -4.26 18.90 1.08
CA SER A 107 -4.18 20.18 0.37
C SER A 107 -5.11 20.20 -0.84
N GLU A 108 -5.39 21.38 -1.39
CA GLU A 108 -6.10 21.54 -2.65
C GLU A 108 -5.45 20.72 -3.77
N GLY A 109 -6.25 19.95 -4.50
CA GLY A 109 -5.81 19.03 -5.54
C GLY A 109 -4.92 17.90 -5.02
N GLY A 110 -4.91 17.63 -3.70
CA GLY A 110 -4.10 16.58 -3.11
C GLY A 110 -4.70 15.18 -3.29
N ASN A 111 -3.80 14.17 -3.32
CA ASN A 111 -4.10 12.75 -3.39
C ASN A 111 -3.17 11.98 -2.47
N SER A 112 -3.71 11.08 -1.68
CA SER A 112 -3.02 10.18 -0.77
C SER A 112 -3.89 8.94 -0.52
N GLY A 113 -3.47 8.03 0.34
CA GLY A 113 -4.24 6.84 0.71
C GLY A 113 -3.83 6.27 2.06
N ILE A 114 -4.74 5.53 2.67
CA ILE A 114 -4.47 4.77 3.88
C ILE A 114 -4.52 3.30 3.49
N PHE A 115 -3.34 2.70 3.36
CA PHE A 115 -3.18 1.28 3.07
C PHE A 115 -3.27 0.46 4.37
N TYR A 116 -3.91 -0.69 4.31
CA TYR A 116 -4.04 -1.59 5.47
C TYR A 116 -4.00 -3.05 5.03
N LEU A 117 -3.63 -3.96 5.95
CA LEU A 117 -3.40 -5.37 5.67
C LEU A 117 -2.31 -5.62 4.60
N GLY A 118 -1.46 -4.63 4.37
CA GLY A 118 -0.41 -4.67 3.35
C GLY A 118 0.73 -5.61 3.71
N LYS A 119 1.42 -6.05 2.67
CA LYS A 119 2.68 -6.80 2.77
C LYS A 119 3.74 -6.08 1.98
N GLU A 120 4.95 -6.08 2.49
CA GLU A 120 6.10 -5.66 1.70
C GLU A 120 6.46 -6.79 0.74
N THR A 121 6.42 -6.52 -0.55
CA THR A 121 6.61 -7.53 -1.58
C THR A 121 7.65 -7.10 -2.60
N ALA A 122 8.35 -8.08 -3.17
CA ALA A 122 9.26 -7.89 -4.29
C ALA A 122 9.12 -9.04 -5.28
N THR A 123 9.54 -8.82 -6.52
CA THR A 123 9.80 -9.88 -7.46
C THR A 123 11.29 -10.16 -7.54
N ILE A 124 11.66 -11.40 -7.84
CA ILE A 124 13.05 -11.80 -8.06
C ILE A 124 13.35 -11.63 -9.54
N ASN A 125 14.37 -10.83 -9.86
CA ASN A 125 14.91 -10.76 -11.21
C ASN A 125 16.04 -11.81 -11.35
N ASN A 126 15.72 -12.96 -11.90
CA ASN A 126 16.67 -14.07 -12.07
C ASN A 126 17.76 -13.77 -13.12
N ASP A 127 17.54 -12.78 -13.99
CA ASP A 127 18.46 -12.39 -15.05
C ASP A 127 19.44 -11.29 -14.61
N ALA A 128 19.29 -10.77 -13.40
CA ALA A 128 20.22 -9.78 -12.88
C ALA A 128 21.62 -10.41 -12.73
N PRO A 129 22.68 -9.75 -13.21
CA PRO A 129 24.03 -10.25 -13.02
C PRO A 129 24.28 -10.47 -11.53
N LYS A 130 24.86 -11.63 -11.18
CA LYS A 130 25.27 -11.94 -9.81
C LYS A 130 26.35 -10.94 -9.41
N THR A 131 25.95 -9.76 -8.96
CA THR A 131 26.86 -8.77 -8.41
C THR A 131 27.34 -9.29 -7.06
N LYS A 132 28.66 -9.36 -6.89
CA LYS A 132 29.27 -9.50 -5.58
C LYS A 132 28.63 -8.49 -4.65
N GLU A 133 27.99 -9.00 -3.58
CA GLU A 133 27.52 -8.26 -2.42
C GLU A 133 27.25 -6.77 -2.67
N THR A 134 26.15 -6.44 -3.28
CA THR A 134 25.57 -5.12 -3.01
C THR A 134 25.05 -5.22 -1.59
N LYS A 135 25.78 -4.64 -0.64
CA LYS A 135 25.20 -4.25 0.63
C LYS A 135 23.98 -3.43 0.25
N ALA A 136 22.79 -4.01 0.39
CA ALA A 136 21.57 -3.24 0.33
C ALA A 136 21.72 -2.19 1.42
N ASP A 137 21.87 -0.93 1.01
CA ASP A 137 22.17 0.15 1.91
C ASP A 137 21.16 0.11 3.07
N ASN A 138 21.63 -0.34 4.23
CA ASN A 138 20.96 -0.32 5.52
C ASN A 138 19.55 -0.96 5.62
N LEU A 139 19.08 -1.72 4.64
CA LEU A 139 17.85 -2.48 4.77
C LEU A 139 18.14 -3.78 5.52
N THR A 140 17.54 -3.96 6.67
CA THR A 140 17.49 -5.25 7.37
C THR A 140 16.48 -6.16 6.67
N ILE A 141 16.61 -6.27 5.36
CA ILE A 141 15.92 -7.29 4.59
C ILE A 141 16.66 -8.57 4.89
N THR A 142 15.94 -9.59 5.32
CA THR A 142 16.50 -10.89 5.67
C THR A 142 17.43 -11.35 4.55
N GLN A 143 18.71 -11.50 4.86
CA GLN A 143 19.81 -11.85 3.96
C GLN A 143 19.60 -13.09 3.08
N THR A 144 18.52 -13.82 3.31
CA THR A 144 18.14 -15.01 2.55
C THR A 144 17.83 -14.73 1.07
N ILE A 145 17.67 -13.47 0.68
CA ILE A 145 17.24 -13.08 -0.67
C ILE A 145 18.42 -12.57 -1.49
N ASP A 146 19.50 -12.10 -0.87
CA ASP A 146 20.69 -11.53 -1.55
C ASP A 146 21.41 -12.54 -2.45
N ASN A 147 21.21 -13.84 -2.21
CA ASN A 147 21.79 -14.89 -3.04
C ASN A 147 20.97 -15.25 -4.28
N ARG A 148 19.80 -14.65 -4.49
CA ARG A 148 18.85 -15.03 -5.55
C ARG A 148 18.66 -14.02 -6.66
N GLY A 149 19.43 -12.94 -6.70
CA GLY A 149 19.30 -11.89 -7.70
C GLY A 149 18.79 -10.57 -7.13
N LYS A 150 18.67 -9.58 -7.99
CA LYS A 150 18.20 -8.24 -7.59
C LYS A 150 16.72 -8.25 -7.28
N LEU A 151 16.34 -7.79 -6.08
CA LEU A 151 14.96 -7.59 -5.70
C LEU A 151 14.40 -6.38 -6.44
N ASN A 152 13.24 -6.55 -7.04
CA ASN A 152 12.43 -5.47 -7.59
C ASN A 152 11.20 -5.27 -6.67
N TYR A 153 11.29 -4.28 -5.79
CA TYR A 153 10.21 -3.95 -4.84
C TYR A 153 8.94 -3.54 -5.57
N GLN A 154 7.83 -4.10 -5.14
CA GLN A 154 6.55 -3.82 -5.74
C GLN A 154 5.83 -2.70 -4.98
N PRO A 155 5.05 -1.86 -5.66
CA PRO A 155 4.22 -0.85 -4.98
C PRO A 155 3.27 -1.48 -3.97
N ILE A 156 3.00 -0.78 -2.86
CA ILE A 156 2.18 -1.30 -1.76
C ILE A 156 0.77 -1.69 -2.21
N TYR A 157 0.18 -0.95 -3.14
CA TYR A 157 -1.19 -1.19 -3.64
C TYR A 157 -1.37 -2.54 -4.36
N ILE A 158 -0.28 -3.26 -4.71
CA ILE A 158 -0.38 -4.61 -5.28
C ILE A 158 -0.79 -5.63 -4.22
N SER A 159 -0.48 -5.37 -2.94
CA SER A 159 -0.64 -6.35 -1.86
C SER A 159 -1.76 -6.02 -0.87
N CYS A 160 -2.44 -4.89 -1.00
CA CYS A 160 -3.38 -4.45 0.02
C CYS A 160 -4.49 -3.52 -0.49
N PRO A 161 -5.62 -3.48 0.22
CA PRO A 161 -6.67 -2.50 0.00
C PRO A 161 -6.23 -1.08 0.40
N GLU A 162 -6.81 -0.09 -0.26
CA GLU A 162 -6.59 1.32 0.00
C GLU A 162 -7.90 2.02 0.38
N CYS A 163 -7.90 2.69 1.52
CA CYS A 163 -8.91 3.68 1.89
C CYS A 163 -8.46 5.04 1.37
N GLN A 164 -9.14 5.54 0.35
CA GLN A 164 -8.73 6.74 -0.38
C GLN A 164 -8.74 8.00 0.46
N VAL A 165 -7.74 8.88 0.26
CA VAL A 165 -7.63 10.23 0.80
C VAL A 165 -7.47 11.20 -0.36
N LEU A 166 -8.48 12.03 -0.63
CA LEU A 166 -8.52 12.84 -1.84
C LEU A 166 -9.21 14.19 -1.61
N ASP A 167 -8.76 15.22 -2.34
CA ASP A 167 -9.59 16.39 -2.59
C ASP A 167 -10.65 16.03 -3.63
N ASN A 168 -11.85 15.68 -3.17
CA ASN A 168 -12.94 15.22 -4.04
C ASN A 168 -13.43 16.28 -5.05
N GLU A 169 -13.18 17.56 -4.79
CA GLU A 169 -13.65 18.65 -5.63
C GLU A 169 -12.69 18.94 -6.77
N ARG A 170 -11.37 18.97 -6.48
CA ARG A 170 -10.35 19.50 -7.39
C ARG A 170 -9.47 18.44 -8.01
N HIS A 171 -9.21 17.32 -7.32
CA HIS A 171 -8.33 16.29 -7.89
C HIS A 171 -9.03 15.55 -9.04
N PRO A 172 -8.39 15.41 -10.23
CA PRO A 172 -9.00 14.78 -11.40
C PRO A 172 -9.50 13.36 -11.15
N ASP A 173 -8.79 12.61 -10.31
CA ASP A 173 -9.10 11.20 -10.01
C ASP A 173 -10.49 11.01 -9.37
N ALA A 174 -11.02 12.03 -8.69
CA ALA A 174 -12.38 11.99 -8.13
C ALA A 174 -13.48 11.74 -9.17
N LYS A 175 -13.20 12.05 -10.45
CA LYS A 175 -14.11 11.91 -11.59
C LYS A 175 -13.79 10.71 -12.45
N LEU A 176 -12.73 9.97 -12.14
CA LEU A 176 -12.27 8.80 -12.89
C LEU A 176 -12.81 7.50 -12.29
N GLY A 177 -12.54 6.38 -12.97
CA GLY A 177 -13.00 5.05 -12.60
C GLY A 177 -14.29 4.64 -13.31
N LYS A 178 -14.69 3.38 -13.15
CA LYS A 178 -15.88 2.79 -13.81
C LYS A 178 -17.19 3.42 -13.35
N THR A 179 -17.21 3.99 -12.16
CA THR A 179 -18.39 4.61 -11.56
C THR A 179 -17.97 5.89 -10.85
N LEU A 180 -18.73 6.97 -11.06
CA LEU A 180 -18.47 8.24 -10.39
C LEU A 180 -18.45 8.07 -8.86
N GLY A 181 -17.38 8.57 -8.24
CA GLY A 181 -17.17 8.50 -6.79
C GLY A 181 -16.39 7.28 -6.30
N ILE A 182 -16.10 6.31 -7.18
CA ILE A 182 -15.38 5.08 -6.80
C ILE A 182 -13.92 5.34 -6.35
N ARG A 183 -13.38 6.51 -6.68
CA ARG A 183 -12.06 6.98 -6.27
C ARG A 183 -12.10 8.19 -5.34
N GLN A 184 -13.26 8.53 -4.80
CA GLN A 184 -13.39 9.59 -3.80
C GLN A 184 -12.95 9.14 -2.40
N SER A 185 -12.74 10.12 -1.53
CA SER A 185 -12.29 9.89 -0.15
C SER A 185 -13.07 8.79 0.56
N THR A 186 -12.36 7.96 1.30
CA THR A 186 -12.82 6.83 2.12
C THR A 186 -13.44 5.67 1.33
N SER A 187 -13.58 5.78 -0.02
CA SER A 187 -13.88 4.63 -0.87
C SER A 187 -12.79 3.57 -0.73
N LEU A 188 -13.13 2.30 -0.91
CA LEU A 188 -12.14 1.29 -1.26
C LEU A 188 -11.74 1.58 -2.71
N TYR A 189 -10.54 2.13 -2.89
CA TYR A 189 -10.09 2.73 -4.14
C TYR A 189 -10.36 1.84 -5.35
N ASP A 190 -11.05 2.42 -6.33
CA ASP A 190 -11.43 1.79 -7.62
C ASP A 190 -12.27 0.49 -7.49
N MET A 191 -12.77 0.17 -6.28
CA MET A 191 -13.53 -1.07 -6.01
C MET A 191 -14.91 -0.82 -5.41
N ILE A 192 -15.03 -0.04 -4.30
CA ILE A 192 -16.31 0.19 -3.60
C ILE A 192 -16.44 1.65 -3.23
N ILE A 193 -17.55 2.27 -3.63
CA ILE A 193 -17.85 3.68 -3.34
C ILE A 193 -18.21 3.86 -1.87
N ALA A 194 -17.63 4.89 -1.23
CA ALA A 194 -18.09 5.38 0.07
C ALA A 194 -19.45 6.11 -0.05
N LYS A 195 -20.47 5.64 0.66
CA LYS A 195 -21.81 6.26 0.70
C LYS A 195 -22.35 6.28 2.13
N PRO A 196 -22.84 7.44 2.63
CA PRO A 196 -22.78 8.75 1.99
C PRO A 196 -21.34 9.27 1.88
N GLN A 197 -21.08 10.16 0.90
CA GLN A 197 -19.85 10.91 0.86
C GLN A 197 -19.98 12.13 1.77
N ASN A 198 -19.17 12.20 2.84
CA ASN A 198 -19.23 13.25 3.85
C ASN A 198 -17.84 13.76 4.25
N ALA A 199 -16.87 13.70 3.30
CA ALA A 199 -15.58 14.32 3.50
C ALA A 199 -15.71 15.85 3.59
N ASN A 200 -15.01 16.43 4.56
CA ASN A 200 -14.81 17.86 4.61
C ASN A 200 -13.90 18.30 3.44
N PRO A 201 -14.07 19.53 2.93
CA PRO A 201 -13.23 20.06 1.86
C PRO A 201 -11.73 20.06 2.18
N ALA A 202 -10.90 20.19 1.13
CA ALA A 202 -9.47 20.37 1.29
C ALA A 202 -9.12 21.49 2.27
N GLY A 203 -8.07 21.31 3.07
CA GLY A 203 -7.67 22.22 4.15
C GLY A 203 -8.39 21.99 5.47
N GLN A 204 -9.39 21.15 5.53
CA GLN A 204 -10.11 20.78 6.76
C GLN A 204 -9.75 19.35 7.20
N TRP A 205 -9.81 19.13 8.52
CA TRP A 205 -9.60 17.82 9.10
C TRP A 205 -10.78 16.88 8.83
N ASN A 206 -10.46 15.65 8.54
CA ASN A 206 -11.36 14.53 8.40
C ASN A 206 -10.91 13.40 9.32
N LYS A 207 -11.84 12.62 9.86
CA LYS A 207 -11.53 11.43 10.64
C LYS A 207 -11.98 10.18 9.89
N VAL A 208 -11.08 9.22 9.75
CA VAL A 208 -11.37 7.88 9.23
C VAL A 208 -11.23 6.87 10.36
N LYS A 209 -12.16 5.92 10.43
CA LYS A 209 -12.04 4.71 11.22
C LYS A 209 -12.19 3.50 10.30
N ILE A 210 -11.22 2.59 10.38
CA ILE A 210 -11.22 1.30 9.67
C ILE A 210 -11.35 0.19 10.71
N VAL A 211 -12.37 -0.62 10.61
CA VAL A 211 -12.57 -1.82 11.43
C VAL A 211 -12.33 -3.04 10.57
N ALA A 212 -11.28 -3.79 10.86
CA ALA A 212 -10.98 -5.08 10.24
C ALA A 212 -11.12 -6.18 11.31
N LYS A 213 -12.09 -7.08 11.13
CA LYS A 213 -12.34 -8.17 12.08
C LYS A 213 -12.85 -9.41 11.36
N ASN A 214 -12.13 -10.52 11.52
CA ASN A 214 -12.51 -11.82 10.97
C ASN A 214 -12.86 -11.78 9.48
N GLY A 215 -12.00 -11.11 8.69
CA GLY A 215 -12.18 -10.97 7.25
C GLY A 215 -13.21 -9.92 6.80
N LYS A 216 -13.95 -9.32 7.72
CA LYS A 216 -14.87 -8.23 7.41
C LYS A 216 -14.20 -6.89 7.65
N VAL A 217 -14.31 -5.98 6.69
CA VAL A 217 -13.80 -4.61 6.79
C VAL A 217 -14.94 -3.61 6.69
N THR A 218 -14.86 -2.55 7.50
CA THR A 218 -15.84 -1.45 7.49
C THR A 218 -15.08 -0.12 7.57
N HIS A 219 -15.41 0.82 6.69
CA HIS A 219 -14.92 2.18 6.75
C HIS A 219 -15.97 3.12 7.31
N TYR A 220 -15.51 4.04 8.15
CA TYR A 220 -16.28 5.17 8.65
C TYR A 220 -15.55 6.45 8.28
N GLN A 221 -16.31 7.47 7.90
CA GLN A 221 -15.81 8.81 7.65
C GLN A 221 -16.58 9.82 8.48
N ASN A 222 -15.88 10.63 9.25
CA ASN A 222 -16.45 11.65 10.13
C ASN A 222 -17.61 11.09 11.01
N GLY A 223 -17.38 9.88 11.57
CA GLY A 223 -18.34 9.16 12.42
C GLY A 223 -19.42 8.36 11.71
N VAL A 224 -19.58 8.52 10.40
CA VAL A 224 -20.62 7.84 9.61
C VAL A 224 -20.03 6.60 8.93
N LYS A 225 -20.71 5.45 9.04
CA LYS A 225 -20.39 4.25 8.26
C LYS A 225 -20.65 4.51 6.78
N VAL A 226 -19.63 4.34 5.93
CA VAL A 226 -19.72 4.66 4.50
C VAL A 226 -19.60 3.45 3.59
N LEU A 227 -18.93 2.37 4.03
CA LEU A 227 -18.90 1.10 3.31
C LEU A 227 -18.56 -0.08 4.22
N SER A 228 -18.82 -1.28 3.75
CA SER A 228 -18.35 -2.52 4.37
C SER A 228 -18.23 -3.61 3.31
N TYR A 229 -17.24 -4.49 3.46
CA TYR A 229 -17.00 -5.61 2.56
C TYR A 229 -16.35 -6.78 3.30
N THR A 230 -16.29 -7.93 2.65
CA THR A 230 -15.55 -9.11 3.12
C THR A 230 -14.33 -9.31 2.24
N LEU A 231 -13.19 -9.60 2.87
CA LEU A 231 -11.96 -9.99 2.16
C LEU A 231 -12.22 -11.33 1.46
N GLY A 232 -11.76 -11.44 0.20
CA GLY A 232 -11.81 -12.68 -0.59
C GLY A 232 -10.74 -13.68 -0.17
#